data_3f6b39d725e275eed9732c0cde250c7b
#
_entry.id   3f6b39d725e275eed9732c0cde250c7b
#
_cell.length_a   1.000
_cell.length_b   1.000
_cell.length_c   1.000
_cell.angle_alpha   90.00
_cell.angle_beta   90.00
_cell.angle_gamma   90.00
#
_symmetry.space_group_name_H-M   'P 1'
#
loop_
_entity.id
_entity.type
_entity.pdbx_description
1 polymer ?
#
loop_
_entity_poly.entity_id
_entity_poly.type
_entity_poly.pdbx_seq_one_letter_code
_entity_poly.pdbx_strand_id
1 'polypeptide(L)'
;MKKIYTFGGEQVERNITVGDIITNKQNNIKMTQVTAATQEESEIVSSQNIDMIITGSDWYPDVRKGAPNTFITAALFAGRFITNEEILRGAFDAVMGGADSVLTPRSYEVVEMLANEGIQVQGHVGMVPSMSTKYGLSLIHI
;
A
#
# COMPACT_ATOMS: atom_id res chain seq x y z
N MET A 1 4.16 -16.51 -10.40
CA MET A 1 3.39 -16.45 -9.13
C MET A 1 4.20 -17.08 -8.01
N LYS A 2 4.16 -16.48 -6.82
CA LYS A 2 4.86 -16.95 -5.62
C LYS A 2 3.86 -17.36 -4.56
N LYS A 3 4.05 -18.54 -3.97
CA LYS A 3 3.24 -18.98 -2.83
C LYS A 3 3.78 -18.31 -1.58
N ILE A 4 2.93 -17.61 -0.86
CA ILE A 4 3.24 -16.91 0.39
C ILE A 4 2.18 -17.23 1.44
N TYR A 5 2.47 -16.88 2.69
CA TYR A 5 1.45 -16.75 3.73
C TYR A 5 1.09 -15.28 3.90
N THR A 6 -0.21 -14.97 3.95
CA THR A 6 -0.68 -13.64 4.35
C THR A 6 -0.35 -13.37 5.81
N PHE A 7 -0.51 -12.14 6.25
CA PHE A 7 -0.34 -11.78 7.66
C PHE A 7 -1.29 -12.59 8.57
N GLY A 8 -2.49 -12.92 8.08
CA GLY A 8 -3.46 -13.80 8.76
C GLY A 8 -3.15 -15.29 8.69
N GLY A 9 -2.02 -15.70 8.07
CA GLY A 9 -1.60 -17.10 7.98
C GLY A 9 -2.27 -17.90 6.86
N GLU A 10 -3.00 -17.30 5.95
CA GLU A 10 -3.58 -17.97 4.80
C GLU A 10 -2.54 -18.16 3.68
N GLN A 11 -2.54 -19.32 3.06
CA GLN A 11 -1.68 -19.61 1.92
C GLN A 11 -2.30 -19.06 0.64
N VAL A 12 -1.58 -18.13 -0.03
CA VAL A 12 -2.04 -17.47 -1.25
C VAL A 12 -0.93 -17.37 -2.28
N GLU A 13 -1.27 -16.97 -3.50
CA GLU A 13 -0.29 -16.63 -4.53
C GLU A 13 -0.19 -15.10 -4.71
N ARG A 14 1.03 -14.61 -4.99
CA ARG A 14 1.30 -13.22 -5.36
C ARG A 14 2.24 -13.13 -6.55
N ASN A 15 2.03 -12.11 -7.38
CA ASN A 15 2.91 -11.81 -8.51
C ASN A 15 4.31 -11.39 -8.04
N ILE A 16 4.39 -10.53 -7.02
CA ILE A 16 5.63 -10.05 -6.38
C ILE A 16 5.51 -10.05 -4.87
N THR A 17 6.64 -9.93 -4.20
CA THR A 17 6.78 -9.78 -2.75
C THR A 17 7.67 -8.59 -2.43
N VAL A 18 7.72 -8.17 -1.16
CA VAL A 18 8.67 -7.13 -0.71
C VAL A 18 10.13 -7.51 -1.00
N GLY A 19 10.47 -8.80 -0.89
CA GLY A 19 11.78 -9.30 -1.29
C GLY A 19 12.11 -9.04 -2.76
N ASP A 20 11.11 -9.17 -3.64
CA ASP A 20 11.28 -8.83 -5.06
C ASP A 20 11.44 -7.33 -5.29
N ILE A 21 10.67 -6.51 -4.55
CA ILE A 21 10.79 -5.04 -4.61
C ILE A 21 12.23 -4.62 -4.25
N ILE A 22 12.79 -5.19 -3.18
CA ILE A 22 14.17 -4.92 -2.76
C ILE A 22 15.17 -5.37 -3.84
N THR A 23 15.02 -6.58 -4.35
CA THR A 23 15.91 -7.14 -5.39
C THR A 23 15.83 -6.32 -6.68
N ASN A 24 14.62 -5.95 -7.11
CA ASN A 24 14.43 -5.12 -8.30
C ASN A 24 15.07 -3.74 -8.14
N LYS A 25 14.95 -3.13 -6.97
CA LYS A 25 15.63 -1.87 -6.66
C LYS A 25 17.17 -2.00 -6.81
N GLN A 26 17.76 -3.05 -6.26
CA GLN A 26 19.21 -3.31 -6.36
C GLN A 26 19.67 -3.51 -7.81
N ASN A 27 18.82 -4.11 -8.63
CA ASN A 27 19.09 -4.39 -10.04
C ASN A 27 18.63 -3.27 -11.00
N ASN A 28 18.16 -2.12 -10.48
CA ASN A 28 17.61 -1.00 -11.26
C ASN A 28 16.42 -1.39 -12.15
N ILE A 29 15.68 -2.44 -11.80
CA ILE A 29 14.45 -2.84 -12.48
C ILE A 29 13.31 -1.93 -12.02
N LYS A 30 12.68 -1.23 -12.95
CA LYS A 30 11.54 -0.38 -12.67
C LYS A 30 10.29 -1.23 -12.50
N MET A 31 9.44 -0.82 -11.56
CA MET A 31 8.15 -1.43 -11.28
C MET A 31 7.05 -0.40 -11.46
N THR A 32 5.86 -0.88 -11.75
CA THR A 32 4.66 -0.09 -11.97
C THR A 32 3.70 -0.21 -10.79
N GLN A 33 3.13 0.91 -10.36
CA GLN A 33 2.06 0.94 -9.37
C GLN A 33 0.95 1.85 -9.87
N VAL A 34 -0.30 1.39 -9.82
CA VAL A 34 -1.47 2.19 -10.20
C VAL A 34 -2.53 2.16 -9.12
N THR A 35 -3.41 3.15 -9.15
CA THR A 35 -4.55 3.21 -8.23
C THR A 35 -5.74 2.48 -8.83
N ALA A 36 -6.44 1.70 -7.99
CA ALA A 36 -7.77 1.14 -8.30
C ALA A 36 -8.65 1.26 -7.06
N ALA A 37 -9.95 1.48 -7.26
CA ALA A 37 -10.92 1.68 -6.20
C ALA A 37 -12.08 0.67 -6.25
N THR A 38 -12.26 -0.01 -7.38
CA THR A 38 -13.33 -1.00 -7.57
C THR A 38 -12.78 -2.35 -7.99
N GLN A 39 -13.64 -3.37 -7.93
CA GLN A 39 -13.32 -4.70 -8.41
C GLN A 39 -13.02 -4.68 -9.92
N GLU A 40 -13.86 -4.00 -10.72
CA GLU A 40 -13.72 -3.95 -12.17
C GLU A 40 -12.41 -3.27 -12.59
N GLU A 41 -12.05 -2.14 -11.94
CA GLU A 41 -10.78 -1.48 -12.20
C GLU A 41 -9.59 -2.39 -11.91
N SER A 42 -9.63 -3.10 -10.80
CA SER A 42 -8.55 -3.99 -10.39
C SER A 42 -8.44 -5.25 -11.27
N GLU A 43 -9.56 -5.77 -11.80
CA GLU A 43 -9.55 -6.84 -12.79
C GLU A 43 -8.83 -6.41 -14.07
N ILE A 44 -9.12 -5.20 -14.56
CA ILE A 44 -8.46 -4.63 -15.74
C ILE A 44 -6.96 -4.46 -15.45
N VAL A 45 -6.60 -3.83 -14.32
CA VAL A 45 -5.22 -3.58 -13.95
C VAL A 45 -4.43 -4.88 -13.83
N SER A 46 -4.97 -5.89 -13.17
CA SER A 46 -4.30 -7.18 -12.98
C SER A 46 -4.05 -7.94 -14.30
N SER A 47 -4.85 -7.67 -15.34
CA SER A 47 -4.68 -8.25 -16.66
C SER A 47 -3.58 -7.58 -17.51
N GLN A 48 -3.04 -6.42 -17.08
CA GLN A 48 -2.13 -5.58 -17.87
C GLN A 48 -0.66 -5.65 -17.45
N ASN A 49 -0.23 -6.68 -16.72
CA ASN A 49 1.14 -6.81 -16.19
C ASN A 49 1.59 -5.62 -15.31
N ILE A 50 0.67 -5.01 -14.60
CA ILE A 50 0.99 -4.03 -13.57
C ILE A 50 1.48 -4.76 -12.32
N ASP A 51 2.60 -4.30 -11.74
CA ASP A 51 3.24 -4.98 -10.61
C ASP A 51 2.45 -4.83 -9.32
N MET A 52 1.93 -3.62 -9.05
CA MET A 52 1.31 -3.28 -7.77
C MET A 52 0.06 -2.43 -7.95
N ILE A 53 -0.89 -2.59 -7.03
CA ILE A 53 -2.06 -1.72 -6.89
C ILE A 53 -1.95 -0.99 -5.56
N ILE A 54 -2.28 0.31 -5.55
CA ILE A 54 -2.55 1.07 -4.35
C ILE A 54 -4.03 1.44 -4.30
N THR A 55 -4.64 1.30 -3.13
CA THR A 55 -6.07 1.56 -2.94
C THR A 55 -6.33 2.14 -1.55
N GLY A 56 -7.49 2.74 -1.34
CA GLY A 56 -7.91 3.17 0.00
C GLY A 56 -8.15 1.99 0.94
N SER A 57 -7.91 2.18 2.22
CA SER A 57 -8.13 1.14 3.24
C SER A 57 -9.57 0.62 3.31
N ASP A 58 -10.55 1.36 2.78
CA ASP A 58 -11.95 0.94 2.72
C ASP A 58 -12.29 0.15 1.45
N TRP A 59 -11.49 0.30 0.41
CA TRP A 59 -11.75 -0.27 -0.92
C TRP A 59 -10.96 -1.55 -1.19
N TYR A 60 -9.91 -1.81 -0.40
CA TYR A 60 -9.04 -2.96 -0.66
C TYR A 60 -9.78 -4.31 -0.70
N PRO A 61 -10.89 -4.56 0.04
CA PRO A 61 -11.58 -5.84 -0.05
C PRO A 61 -12.16 -6.11 -1.45
N ASP A 62 -12.71 -5.08 -2.10
CA ASP A 62 -13.26 -5.22 -3.45
C ASP A 62 -12.13 -5.26 -4.50
N VAL A 63 -11.11 -4.42 -4.33
CA VAL A 63 -9.90 -4.45 -5.16
C VAL A 63 -9.21 -5.81 -5.10
N ARG A 64 -9.15 -6.44 -3.91
CA ARG A 64 -8.58 -7.79 -3.75
C ARG A 64 -9.38 -8.86 -4.50
N LYS A 65 -10.71 -8.74 -4.57
CA LYS A 65 -11.56 -9.65 -5.35
C LYS A 65 -11.22 -9.61 -6.84
N GLY A 66 -11.03 -8.41 -7.40
CA GLY A 66 -10.68 -8.23 -8.80
C GLY A 66 -9.21 -8.56 -9.13
N ALA A 67 -8.31 -8.42 -8.15
CA ALA A 67 -6.89 -8.67 -8.32
C ALA A 67 -6.34 -9.63 -7.27
N PRO A 68 -6.75 -10.92 -7.28
CA PRO A 68 -6.48 -11.87 -6.20
C PRO A 68 -4.98 -12.14 -5.98
N ASN A 69 -4.18 -12.01 -7.02
CA ASN A 69 -2.76 -12.35 -7.01
C ASN A 69 -1.82 -11.13 -7.13
N THR A 70 -2.35 -9.93 -7.34
CA THR A 70 -1.54 -8.71 -7.45
C THR A 70 -1.17 -8.19 -6.07
N PHE A 71 0.05 -7.67 -5.91
CA PHE A 71 0.48 -7.00 -4.68
C PHE A 71 -0.36 -5.74 -4.45
N ILE A 72 -1.05 -5.66 -3.30
CA ILE A 72 -1.93 -4.54 -2.95
C ILE A 72 -1.41 -3.81 -1.72
N THR A 73 -1.30 -2.48 -1.85
CA THR A 73 -1.02 -1.55 -0.76
C THR A 73 -2.31 -0.82 -0.35
N ALA A 74 -2.71 -0.94 0.91
CA ALA A 74 -3.86 -0.22 1.46
C ALA A 74 -3.43 1.13 2.05
N ALA A 75 -3.97 2.23 1.54
CA ALA A 75 -3.64 3.58 1.99
C ALA A 75 -4.44 3.96 3.24
N LEU A 76 -3.71 4.27 4.31
CA LEU A 76 -4.24 4.76 5.58
C LEU A 76 -4.22 6.29 5.56
N PHE A 77 -5.30 6.91 5.11
CA PHE A 77 -5.39 8.37 4.96
C PHE A 77 -5.26 9.09 6.31
N ALA A 78 -4.38 10.10 6.38
CA ALA A 78 -4.05 10.83 7.60
C ALA A 78 -5.26 11.49 8.28
N GLY A 79 -6.26 11.91 7.53
CA GLY A 79 -7.48 12.52 8.07
C GLY A 79 -8.44 11.55 8.76
N ARG A 80 -8.23 10.24 8.56
CA ARG A 80 -9.06 9.19 9.17
C ARG A 80 -8.37 8.50 10.35
N PHE A 81 -7.06 8.32 10.27
CA PHE A 81 -6.26 7.64 11.29
C PHE A 81 -5.39 8.69 12.00
N ILE A 82 -5.95 9.35 13.01
CA ILE A 82 -5.36 10.52 13.67
C ILE A 82 -4.42 10.12 14.80
N THR A 83 -4.82 9.12 15.59
CA THR A 83 -4.02 8.62 16.71
C THR A 83 -3.15 7.42 16.30
N ASN A 84 -2.15 7.09 17.13
CA ASN A 84 -1.31 5.92 16.90
C ASN A 84 -2.09 4.61 17.05
N GLU A 85 -3.07 4.57 17.95
CA GLU A 85 -3.93 3.40 18.11
C GLU A 85 -4.83 3.18 16.90
N GLU A 86 -5.43 4.24 16.37
CA GLU A 86 -6.28 4.16 15.18
C GLU A 86 -5.51 3.67 13.97
N ILE A 87 -4.32 4.22 13.71
CA ILE A 87 -3.53 3.82 12.55
C ILE A 87 -2.99 2.40 12.68
N LEU A 88 -2.63 1.98 13.89
CA LEU A 88 -2.18 0.63 14.18
C LEU A 88 -3.33 -0.37 13.93
N ARG A 89 -4.52 -0.09 14.47
CA ARG A 89 -5.72 -0.89 14.22
C ARG A 89 -6.06 -0.97 12.74
N GLY A 90 -6.09 0.17 12.05
CA GLY A 90 -6.38 0.21 10.61
C GLY A 90 -5.35 -0.55 9.77
N ALA A 91 -4.08 -0.54 10.18
CA ALA A 91 -3.03 -1.31 9.52
C ALA A 91 -3.22 -2.82 9.72
N PHE A 92 -3.49 -3.26 10.96
CA PHE A 92 -3.80 -4.66 11.24
C PHE A 92 -5.06 -5.14 10.50
N ASP A 93 -6.14 -4.35 10.51
CA ASP A 93 -7.37 -4.67 9.79
C ASP A 93 -7.09 -4.87 8.28
N ALA A 94 -6.27 -3.99 7.69
CA ALA A 94 -5.90 -4.09 6.28
C ALA A 94 -5.09 -5.36 5.97
N VAL A 95 -4.02 -5.64 6.73
CA VAL A 95 -3.15 -6.80 6.44
C VAL A 95 -3.81 -8.13 6.82
N MET A 96 -4.64 -8.16 7.87
CA MET A 96 -5.47 -9.33 8.21
C MET A 96 -6.52 -9.59 7.14
N GLY A 97 -7.05 -8.55 6.51
CA GLY A 97 -7.99 -8.65 5.40
C GLY A 97 -7.36 -8.95 4.03
N GLY A 98 -6.03 -9.14 3.97
CA GLY A 98 -5.32 -9.58 2.76
C GLY A 98 -4.61 -8.51 1.96
N ALA A 99 -4.46 -7.27 2.47
CA ALA A 99 -3.51 -6.31 1.92
C ALA A 99 -2.07 -6.80 2.17
N ASP A 100 -1.18 -6.58 1.22
CA ASP A 100 0.22 -7.03 1.31
C ASP A 100 1.10 -5.99 1.99
N SER A 101 0.68 -4.73 1.99
CA SER A 101 1.32 -3.63 2.69
C SER A 101 0.32 -2.52 2.99
N VAL A 102 0.73 -1.56 3.79
CA VAL A 102 -0.01 -0.32 4.02
C VAL A 102 0.81 0.90 3.58
N LEU A 103 0.13 1.98 3.20
CA LEU A 103 0.77 3.27 2.95
C LEU A 103 0.28 4.29 3.97
N THR A 104 1.19 5.09 4.52
CA THR A 104 0.83 6.21 5.39
C THR A 104 1.63 7.47 5.07
N PRO A 105 1.00 8.67 5.07
CA PRO A 105 1.69 9.95 5.01
C PRO A 105 2.07 10.49 6.40
N ARG A 106 1.90 9.69 7.45
CA ARG A 106 2.27 10.05 8.83
C ARG A 106 3.80 10.12 8.98
N SER A 107 4.25 10.55 10.14
CA SER A 107 5.67 10.73 10.45
C SER A 107 6.48 9.43 10.39
N TYR A 108 7.81 9.55 10.36
CA TYR A 108 8.72 8.39 10.35
C TYR A 108 8.58 7.52 11.60
N GLU A 109 8.27 8.12 12.76
CA GLU A 109 8.03 7.38 14.00
C GLU A 109 6.81 6.48 13.88
N VAL A 110 5.77 6.92 13.15
CA VAL A 110 4.60 6.08 12.87
C VAL A 110 4.94 4.97 11.90
N VAL A 111 5.73 5.25 10.86
CA VAL A 111 6.21 4.22 9.93
C VAL A 111 7.04 3.16 10.66
N GLU A 112 7.95 3.59 11.54
CA GLU A 112 8.78 2.70 12.36
C GLU A 112 7.93 1.87 13.33
N MET A 113 6.95 2.49 13.99
CA MET A 113 6.01 1.79 14.87
C MET A 113 5.28 0.65 14.15
N LEU A 114 4.73 0.92 12.97
CA LEU A 114 4.04 -0.10 12.17
C LEU A 114 4.99 -1.21 11.70
N ALA A 115 6.20 -0.84 11.28
CA ALA A 115 7.22 -1.78 10.84
C ALA A 115 7.70 -2.70 11.98
N ASN A 116 7.80 -2.19 13.20
CA ASN A 116 8.17 -2.98 14.39
C ASN A 116 7.12 -4.04 14.75
N GLU A 117 5.86 -3.85 14.35
CA GLU A 117 4.81 -4.86 14.46
C GLU A 117 4.82 -5.89 13.31
N GLY A 118 5.81 -5.84 12.43
CA GLY A 118 5.94 -6.75 11.30
C GLY A 118 5.08 -6.38 10.08
N ILE A 119 4.43 -5.22 10.10
CA ILE A 119 3.60 -4.75 8.99
C ILE A 119 4.51 -4.16 7.90
N GLN A 120 4.27 -4.54 6.65
CA GLN A 120 4.97 -3.94 5.52
C GLN A 120 4.43 -2.53 5.26
N VAL A 121 5.29 -1.52 5.32
CA VAL A 121 4.88 -0.11 5.26
C VAL A 121 5.53 0.61 4.10
N GLN A 122 4.73 1.29 3.30
CA GLN A 122 5.16 2.29 2.33
C GLN A 122 4.98 3.69 2.95
N GLY A 123 6.08 4.39 3.22
CA GLY A 123 6.05 5.78 3.69
C GLY A 123 5.87 6.75 2.54
N HIS A 124 5.07 7.79 2.72
CA HIS A 124 4.95 8.89 1.77
C HIS A 124 6.03 9.93 2.07
N VAL A 125 7.01 10.06 1.17
CA VAL A 125 8.13 10.99 1.29
C VAL A 125 8.07 12.09 0.22
N GLY A 126 8.83 13.16 0.41
CA GLY A 126 8.82 14.33 -0.48
C GLY A 126 7.66 15.27 -0.15
N MET A 127 7.03 15.83 -1.17
CA MET A 127 5.90 16.74 -0.99
C MET A 127 4.61 15.96 -0.71
N VAL A 128 4.19 15.96 0.54
CA VAL A 128 2.87 15.47 0.92
C VAL A 128 1.85 16.59 0.71
N PRO A 129 0.83 16.44 -0.17
CA PRO A 129 -0.09 17.52 -0.53
C PRO A 129 -0.77 18.22 0.66
N SER A 130 -1.11 17.48 1.70
CA SER A 130 -1.71 18.01 2.93
C SER A 130 -0.78 18.96 3.72
N MET A 131 0.52 18.98 3.40
CA MET A 131 1.50 19.85 4.03
C MET A 131 1.82 21.09 3.18
N SER A 132 1.14 21.31 2.04
CA SER A 132 1.40 22.43 1.14
C SER A 132 1.33 23.79 1.84
N THR A 133 0.36 24.00 2.73
CA THR A 133 0.22 25.24 3.51
C THR A 133 1.38 25.46 4.47
N LYS A 134 1.90 24.39 5.09
CA LYS A 134 3.06 24.46 5.99
C LYS A 134 4.32 24.94 5.28
N TYR A 135 4.51 24.54 4.04
CA TYR A 135 5.70 24.88 3.24
C TYR A 135 5.48 26.05 2.30
N GLY A 136 4.28 26.68 2.29
CA GLY A 136 3.95 27.75 1.38
C GLY A 136 4.01 27.33 -0.10
N LEU A 137 3.78 26.06 -0.38
CA LEU A 137 3.83 25.52 -1.73
C LEU A 137 2.53 25.84 -2.46
N SER A 138 2.62 26.66 -3.48
CA SER A 138 1.57 26.81 -4.47
C SER A 138 1.67 25.67 -5.48
N LEU A 139 0.60 24.90 -5.62
CA LEU A 139 0.49 23.91 -6.69
C LEU A 139 0.16 24.62 -8.01
N ILE A 140 1.01 25.53 -8.39
CA ILE A 140 1.00 26.04 -9.75
C ILE A 140 1.59 24.92 -10.58
N HIS A 141 0.71 24.28 -11.33
CA HIS A 141 1.19 23.33 -12.29
C HIS A 141 2.23 23.95 -13.18
N ILE A 142 3.05 23.16 -13.50
CA ILE A 142 4.12 23.35 -14.47
C ILE A 142 3.49 23.26 -15.87
#